data_414106010a4b70a5a571431329f85306
#
_entry.id   414106010a4b70a5a571431329f85306
#
_cell.length_a   1.000
_cell.length_b   1.000
_cell.length_c   1.000
_cell.angle_alpha   90.00
_cell.angle_beta   90.00
_cell.angle_gamma   90.00
#
_symmetry.space_group_name_H-M   'P 1'
#
loop_
_entity.id
_entity.type
_entity.pdbx_description
1 polymer ?
#
loop_
_entity_poly.entity_id
_entity_poly.type
_entity_poly.pdbx_seq_one_letter_code
_entity_poly.pdbx_strand_id
1 'polypeptide(L)'
;MSGEIAEQPAVLRRVLRDGAPRIREVAAAIAARSPRFVLLTARGTSDNAALYAKYLLEIRLGLPCGLASMSTTTAYGAKPDLTDVLVVTVSQSGGSPDLVASTRAARDAGAVTLAVTNSPDSPLAAVSEFHVDILAGPERALPATKTYTASLLALYLFVEGLGGGDGAAAGVLPDLAERILARRDEVRTLASRYRFAERMVITSRGYGYPTAKEAALKLMETSYIPALAYSGADLLHGPLAMVDNISPVIAVVPDGKGGEALRPVLERLRGRGADLFVVGPAAEVETASAGFALPTDGVPEELQPVLEILPLQLLAYEVTIARGQDPDAPRALAKVTETH
;
A
#
# COMPACT_ATOMS: atom_id res chain seq x y z
N MET A 1 -6.69 -15.57 -4.27
CA MET A 1 -6.84 -14.10 -4.43
C MET A 1 -8.29 -13.64 -4.25
N SER A 2 -9.26 -14.10 -5.07
CA SER A 2 -10.67 -13.60 -4.99
C SER A 2 -11.31 -13.77 -3.59
N GLY A 3 -11.18 -14.94 -2.97
CA GLY A 3 -11.66 -15.17 -1.59
C GLY A 3 -11.00 -14.26 -0.57
N GLU A 4 -9.69 -14.06 -0.69
CA GLU A 4 -8.92 -13.20 0.21
C GLU A 4 -9.26 -11.71 0.05
N ILE A 5 -9.60 -11.27 -1.17
CA ILE A 5 -10.16 -9.92 -1.37
C ILE A 5 -11.50 -9.79 -0.63
N ALA A 6 -12.36 -10.80 -0.67
CA ALA A 6 -13.65 -10.79 0.01
C ALA A 6 -13.53 -10.85 1.55
N GLU A 7 -12.43 -11.37 2.10
CA GLU A 7 -12.19 -11.43 3.54
C GLU A 7 -11.82 -10.07 4.16
N GLN A 8 -11.44 -9.07 3.37
CA GLN A 8 -10.85 -7.81 3.87
C GLN A 8 -11.72 -7.09 4.90
N PRO A 9 -13.06 -6.96 4.75
CA PRO A 9 -13.88 -6.31 5.78
C PRO A 9 -13.79 -7.01 7.15
N ALA A 10 -13.80 -8.34 7.15
CA ALA A 10 -13.66 -9.14 8.37
C ALA A 10 -12.27 -9.01 9.00
N VAL A 11 -11.22 -8.94 8.15
CA VAL A 11 -9.85 -8.69 8.59
C VAL A 11 -9.72 -7.32 9.24
N LEU A 12 -10.26 -6.26 8.61
CA LEU A 12 -10.23 -4.90 9.16
C LEU A 12 -10.94 -4.83 10.52
N ARG A 13 -12.12 -5.48 10.66
CA ARG A 13 -12.83 -5.57 11.97
C ARG A 13 -11.95 -6.25 13.03
N ARG A 14 -11.24 -7.31 12.66
CA ARG A 14 -10.37 -8.05 13.59
C ARG A 14 -9.18 -7.19 14.03
N VAL A 15 -8.51 -6.49 13.10
CA VAL A 15 -7.40 -5.58 13.43
C VAL A 15 -7.88 -4.47 14.38
N LEU A 16 -9.04 -3.88 14.13
CA LEU A 16 -9.61 -2.84 15.00
C LEU A 16 -9.97 -3.37 16.39
N ARG A 17 -10.59 -4.54 16.48
CA ARG A 17 -11.04 -5.10 17.74
C ARG A 17 -9.91 -5.69 18.58
N ASP A 18 -9.08 -6.51 17.94
CA ASP A 18 -8.11 -7.37 18.64
C ASP A 18 -6.68 -6.80 18.56
N GLY A 19 -6.34 -6.10 17.46
CA GLY A 19 -5.01 -5.55 17.22
C GLY A 19 -4.80 -4.15 17.80
N ALA A 20 -5.77 -3.26 17.68
CA ALA A 20 -5.62 -1.85 18.04
C ALA A 20 -5.14 -1.61 19.48
N PRO A 21 -5.58 -2.35 20.53
CA PRO A 21 -5.05 -2.15 21.88
C PRO A 21 -3.55 -2.41 21.95
N ARG A 22 -3.09 -3.53 21.39
CA ARG A 22 -1.68 -3.90 21.39
C ARG A 22 -0.82 -2.96 20.55
N ILE A 23 -1.32 -2.52 19.40
CA ILE A 23 -0.64 -1.54 18.54
C ILE A 23 -0.42 -0.24 19.31
N ARG A 24 -1.42 0.25 20.05
CA ARG A 24 -1.29 1.46 20.88
C ARG A 24 -0.27 1.30 22.01
N GLU A 25 -0.23 0.14 22.68
CA GLU A 25 0.80 -0.13 23.69
C GLU A 25 2.21 -0.05 23.11
N VAL A 26 2.44 -0.70 21.96
CA VAL A 26 3.72 -0.67 21.25
C VAL A 26 4.06 0.76 20.82
N ALA A 27 3.09 1.49 20.27
CA ALA A 27 3.29 2.88 19.85
C ALA A 27 3.67 3.78 21.03
N ALA A 28 2.99 3.67 22.17
CA ALA A 28 3.30 4.41 23.38
C ALA A 28 4.70 4.10 23.92
N ALA A 29 5.11 2.82 23.92
CA ALA A 29 6.44 2.41 24.33
C ALA A 29 7.54 2.98 23.42
N ILE A 30 7.30 3.03 22.12
CA ILE A 30 8.23 3.62 21.15
C ILE A 30 8.22 5.15 21.25
N ALA A 31 7.07 5.79 21.44
CA ALA A 31 6.97 7.25 21.64
C ALA A 31 7.79 7.71 22.84
N ALA A 32 7.82 6.93 23.94
CA ALA A 32 8.64 7.22 25.13
C ALA A 32 10.15 7.21 24.83
N ARG A 33 10.60 6.58 23.74
CA ARG A 33 12.01 6.60 23.28
C ARG A 33 12.34 7.83 22.43
N SER A 34 11.33 8.63 22.08
CA SER A 34 11.46 9.91 21.34
C SER A 34 12.33 9.80 20.08
N PRO A 35 12.05 8.88 19.13
CA PRO A 35 12.84 8.76 17.93
C PRO A 35 12.81 10.04 17.11
N ARG A 36 13.96 10.45 16.57
CA ARG A 36 14.10 11.70 15.80
C ARG A 36 13.99 11.48 14.28
N PHE A 37 14.10 10.22 13.84
CA PHE A 37 14.03 9.83 12.44
C PHE A 37 13.45 8.43 12.33
N VAL A 38 12.73 8.14 11.23
CA VAL A 38 12.21 6.79 10.95
C VAL A 38 12.80 6.25 9.66
N LEU A 39 13.37 5.05 9.70
CA LEU A 39 13.71 4.27 8.51
C LEU A 39 12.68 3.16 8.33
N LEU A 40 12.08 3.14 7.15
CA LEU A 40 11.12 2.12 6.76
C LEU A 40 11.80 1.11 5.83
N THR A 41 11.66 -0.16 6.14
CA THR A 41 12.33 -1.27 5.43
C THR A 41 11.30 -2.29 4.99
N ALA A 42 11.23 -2.58 3.69
CA ALA A 42 10.26 -3.53 3.15
C ALA A 42 10.62 -3.97 1.72
N ARG A 43 9.82 -4.89 1.14
CA ARG A 43 9.88 -5.33 -0.26
C ARG A 43 8.48 -5.46 -0.86
N GLY A 44 8.36 -5.22 -2.17
CA GLY A 44 7.13 -5.48 -2.92
C GLY A 44 5.91 -4.75 -2.35
N THR A 45 4.82 -5.47 -2.14
CA THR A 45 3.57 -4.95 -1.55
C THR A 45 3.80 -4.30 -0.19
N SER A 46 4.69 -4.88 0.64
CA SER A 46 5.04 -4.30 1.94
C SER A 46 5.79 -2.97 1.81
N ASP A 47 6.58 -2.76 0.73
CA ASP A 47 7.24 -1.48 0.46
C ASP A 47 6.22 -0.37 0.13
N ASN A 48 5.13 -0.71 -0.56
CA ASN A 48 4.03 0.21 -0.80
C ASN A 48 3.29 0.57 0.51
N ALA A 49 3.14 -0.38 1.44
CA ALA A 49 2.61 -0.10 2.78
C ALA A 49 3.58 0.76 3.62
N ALA A 50 4.88 0.52 3.51
CA ALA A 50 5.91 1.34 4.14
C ALA A 50 5.91 2.78 3.60
N LEU A 51 5.74 2.96 2.28
CA LEU A 51 5.59 4.27 1.66
C LEU A 51 4.34 5.01 2.17
N TYR A 52 3.23 4.30 2.40
CA TYR A 52 2.05 4.89 3.05
C TYR A 52 2.35 5.37 4.48
N ALA A 53 3.03 4.53 5.27
CA ALA A 53 3.45 4.92 6.62
C ALA A 53 4.38 6.14 6.61
N LYS A 54 5.26 6.27 5.58
CA LYS A 54 6.10 7.46 5.38
C LYS A 54 5.26 8.73 5.28
N TYR A 55 4.22 8.73 4.43
CA TYR A 55 3.32 9.89 4.32
C TYR A 55 2.62 10.20 5.64
N LEU A 56 2.15 9.17 6.37
CA LEU A 56 1.52 9.36 7.68
C LEU A 56 2.46 10.04 8.68
N LEU A 57 3.68 9.53 8.82
CA LEU A 57 4.67 10.03 9.77
C LEU A 57 5.08 11.48 9.46
N GLU A 58 5.35 11.78 8.18
CA GLU A 58 5.77 13.11 7.75
C GLU A 58 4.64 14.14 7.86
N ILE A 59 3.41 13.79 7.48
CA ILE A 59 2.29 14.73 7.44
C ILE A 59 1.65 14.91 8.83
N ARG A 60 1.43 13.81 9.56
CA ARG A 60 0.70 13.84 10.84
C ARG A 60 1.58 14.21 12.02
N LEU A 61 2.84 13.76 12.02
CA LEU A 61 3.74 13.92 13.15
C LEU A 61 4.90 14.89 12.86
N GLY A 62 5.09 15.32 11.59
CA GLY A 62 6.27 16.09 11.20
C GLY A 62 7.58 15.33 11.42
N LEU A 63 7.51 14.00 11.53
CA LEU A 63 8.67 13.15 11.82
C LEU A 63 9.35 12.75 10.50
N PRO A 64 10.61 13.17 10.26
CA PRO A 64 11.30 12.85 9.02
C PRO A 64 11.47 11.34 8.84
N CYS A 65 11.26 10.84 7.61
CA CYS A 65 11.38 9.42 7.31
C CYS A 65 12.09 9.16 5.98
N GLY A 66 12.74 7.98 5.88
CA GLY A 66 13.31 7.44 4.66
C GLY A 66 12.88 6.00 4.40
N LEU A 67 12.83 5.61 3.12
CA LEU A 67 12.82 4.21 2.73
C LEU A 67 14.27 3.72 2.70
N ALA A 68 14.58 2.62 3.38
CA ALA A 68 15.94 2.12 3.51
C ALA A 68 16.41 1.41 2.23
N SER A 69 17.66 1.64 1.85
CA SER A 69 18.36 0.87 0.82
C SER A 69 19.09 -0.29 1.49
N MET A 70 18.44 -1.44 1.63
CA MET A 70 18.99 -2.59 2.39
C MET A 70 20.35 -3.07 1.87
N SER A 71 20.62 -2.92 0.58
CA SER A 71 21.91 -3.28 -0.02
C SER A 71 23.09 -2.52 0.58
N THR A 72 22.88 -1.33 1.15
CA THR A 72 23.96 -0.59 1.83
C THR A 72 24.55 -1.40 2.98
N THR A 73 23.73 -2.11 3.71
CA THR A 73 24.14 -2.98 4.81
C THR A 73 24.48 -4.40 4.33
N THR A 74 23.57 -5.02 3.56
CA THR A 74 23.69 -6.45 3.20
C THR A 74 24.78 -6.71 2.16
N ALA A 75 24.97 -5.84 1.18
CA ALA A 75 25.96 -6.01 0.13
C ALA A 75 27.24 -5.19 0.36
N TYR A 76 27.11 -3.96 0.88
CA TYR A 76 28.28 -3.07 1.07
C TYR A 76 28.82 -3.04 2.49
N GLY A 77 28.16 -3.69 3.45
CA GLY A 77 28.62 -3.78 4.85
C GLY A 77 28.66 -2.43 5.58
N ALA A 78 27.88 -1.43 5.14
CA ALA A 78 27.84 -0.13 5.81
C ALA A 78 27.31 -0.27 7.25
N LYS A 79 27.90 0.48 8.17
CA LYS A 79 27.56 0.48 9.59
C LYS A 79 27.19 1.91 10.02
N PRO A 80 25.95 2.38 9.70
CA PRO A 80 25.50 3.69 10.12
C PRO A 80 25.31 3.72 11.65
N ASP A 81 25.47 4.89 12.27
CA ASP A 81 24.96 5.15 13.62
C ASP A 81 23.44 5.38 13.51
N LEU A 82 22.66 4.54 14.18
CA LEU A 82 21.20 4.61 14.19
C LEU A 82 20.65 4.93 15.59
N THR A 83 21.45 5.59 16.42
CA THR A 83 20.99 6.16 17.69
C THR A 83 19.82 7.10 17.44
N ASP A 84 18.77 7.05 18.28
CA ASP A 84 17.53 7.82 18.14
C ASP A 84 16.76 7.61 16.81
N VAL A 85 17.04 6.53 16.07
CA VAL A 85 16.31 6.14 14.87
C VAL A 85 15.35 4.99 15.20
N LEU A 86 14.11 5.12 14.73
CA LEU A 86 13.16 4.02 14.69
C LEU A 86 13.27 3.32 13.33
N VAL A 87 13.55 2.03 13.34
CA VAL A 87 13.51 1.18 12.13
C VAL A 87 12.23 0.36 12.15
N VAL A 88 11.34 0.61 11.18
CA VAL A 88 10.09 -0.13 10.99
C VAL A 88 10.24 -1.06 9.79
N THR A 89 10.25 -2.36 10.04
CA THR A 89 10.34 -3.36 8.98
C THR A 89 8.98 -4.00 8.75
N VAL A 90 8.44 -3.84 7.54
CA VAL A 90 7.14 -4.40 7.14
C VAL A 90 7.36 -5.62 6.27
N SER A 91 6.79 -6.76 6.67
CA SER A 91 6.93 -8.02 5.91
C SER A 91 5.78 -8.97 6.25
N GLN A 92 5.00 -9.38 5.24
CA GLN A 92 3.88 -10.30 5.46
C GLN A 92 4.33 -11.61 6.14
N SER A 93 5.37 -12.27 5.62
CA SER A 93 5.87 -13.54 6.16
C SER A 93 6.86 -13.38 7.32
N GLY A 94 7.56 -12.24 7.39
CA GLY A 94 8.67 -12.02 8.31
C GLY A 94 9.87 -12.96 8.09
N GLY A 95 9.94 -13.63 6.93
CA GLY A 95 10.95 -14.65 6.63
C GLY A 95 12.04 -14.22 5.65
N SER A 96 11.96 -13.04 5.02
CA SER A 96 12.95 -12.60 4.02
C SER A 96 14.34 -12.38 4.65
N PRO A 97 15.39 -13.08 4.20
CA PRO A 97 16.71 -13.08 4.86
C PRO A 97 17.34 -11.68 4.93
N ASP A 98 17.23 -10.89 3.85
CA ASP A 98 17.75 -9.53 3.78
C ASP A 98 17.05 -8.57 4.76
N LEU A 99 15.73 -8.70 4.94
CA LEU A 99 14.97 -7.91 5.93
C LEU A 99 15.39 -8.27 7.36
N VAL A 100 15.54 -9.55 7.65
CA VAL A 100 15.98 -10.04 8.96
C VAL A 100 17.41 -9.55 9.26
N ALA A 101 18.32 -9.69 8.30
CA ALA A 101 19.71 -9.25 8.44
C ALA A 101 19.81 -7.72 8.64
N SER A 102 19.10 -6.94 7.83
CA SER A 102 19.08 -5.47 7.93
C SER A 102 18.49 -4.99 9.27
N THR A 103 17.41 -5.62 9.74
CA THR A 103 16.78 -5.25 11.01
C THR A 103 17.68 -5.58 12.19
N ARG A 104 18.36 -6.73 12.16
CA ARG A 104 19.36 -7.10 13.17
C ARG A 104 20.52 -6.10 13.19
N ALA A 105 21.08 -5.77 12.03
CA ALA A 105 22.17 -4.81 11.92
C ALA A 105 21.74 -3.40 12.41
N ALA A 106 20.50 -2.99 12.13
CA ALA A 106 19.97 -1.74 12.64
C ALA A 106 19.85 -1.72 14.17
N ARG A 107 19.38 -2.81 14.77
CA ARG A 107 19.33 -2.97 16.23
C ARG A 107 20.72 -2.93 16.86
N ASP A 108 21.68 -3.63 16.26
CA ASP A 108 23.08 -3.63 16.71
C ASP A 108 23.74 -2.25 16.56
N ALA A 109 23.23 -1.41 15.66
CA ALA A 109 23.64 -0.01 15.45
C ALA A 109 22.89 1.00 16.34
N GLY A 110 22.09 0.54 17.31
CA GLY A 110 21.42 1.38 18.31
C GLY A 110 20.00 1.81 17.97
N ALA A 111 19.42 1.34 16.86
CA ALA A 111 18.04 1.66 16.50
C ALA A 111 17.02 0.99 17.43
N VAL A 112 15.91 1.67 17.68
CA VAL A 112 14.67 1.04 18.11
C VAL A 112 14.09 0.29 16.91
N THR A 113 13.75 -0.99 17.04
CA THR A 113 13.27 -1.79 15.91
C THR A 113 11.85 -2.29 16.12
N LEU A 114 11.00 -2.11 15.11
CA LEU A 114 9.63 -2.58 15.06
C LEU A 114 9.44 -3.49 13.84
N ALA A 115 9.00 -4.73 14.05
CA ALA A 115 8.48 -5.59 13.00
C ALA A 115 6.97 -5.48 12.89
N VAL A 116 6.45 -5.29 11.67
CA VAL A 116 5.02 -5.37 11.34
C VAL A 116 4.83 -6.57 10.43
N THR A 117 4.25 -7.65 10.95
CA THR A 117 4.14 -8.92 10.20
C THR A 117 2.78 -9.58 10.39
N ASN A 118 2.49 -10.59 9.56
CA ASN A 118 1.34 -11.50 9.73
C ASN A 118 1.75 -12.84 10.39
N SER A 119 2.97 -12.90 10.94
CA SER A 119 3.57 -14.12 11.49
C SER A 119 4.33 -13.78 12.79
N PRO A 120 3.68 -13.89 13.95
CA PRO A 120 4.28 -13.48 15.23
C PRO A 120 5.53 -14.30 15.59
N ASP A 121 5.62 -15.55 15.14
CA ASP A 121 6.77 -16.44 15.41
C ASP A 121 7.85 -16.35 14.31
N SER A 122 7.82 -15.32 13.47
CA SER A 122 8.76 -15.16 12.36
C SER A 122 10.17 -14.77 12.82
N PRO A 123 11.20 -15.10 12.00
CA PRO A 123 12.58 -14.65 12.26
C PRO A 123 12.70 -13.12 12.42
N LEU A 124 11.90 -12.35 11.66
CA LEU A 124 11.89 -10.89 11.75
C LEU A 124 11.33 -10.41 13.10
N ALA A 125 10.24 -11.01 13.58
CA ALA A 125 9.69 -10.69 14.90
C ALA A 125 10.72 -11.01 16.02
N ALA A 126 11.43 -12.13 15.89
CA ALA A 126 12.43 -12.56 16.88
C ALA A 126 13.65 -11.62 16.98
N VAL A 127 14.06 -10.96 15.90
CA VAL A 127 15.22 -10.03 15.92
C VAL A 127 14.83 -8.61 16.27
N SER A 128 13.55 -8.25 16.23
CA SER A 128 13.05 -6.90 16.52
C SER A 128 12.80 -6.70 18.01
N GLU A 129 12.91 -5.45 18.49
CA GLU A 129 12.58 -5.09 19.89
C GLU A 129 11.06 -5.09 20.12
N PHE A 130 10.31 -4.63 19.13
CA PHE A 130 8.86 -4.58 19.15
C PHE A 130 8.27 -5.32 17.95
N HIS A 131 7.06 -5.86 18.15
CA HIS A 131 6.31 -6.54 17.08
C HIS A 131 4.83 -6.15 17.11
N VAL A 132 4.28 -5.95 15.92
CA VAL A 132 2.86 -5.77 15.63
C VAL A 132 2.42 -6.87 14.68
N ASP A 133 1.46 -7.69 15.09
CA ASP A 133 0.75 -8.64 14.24
C ASP A 133 -0.39 -7.94 13.53
N ILE A 134 -0.45 -8.04 12.20
CA ILE A 134 -1.52 -7.45 11.39
C ILE A 134 -2.80 -8.28 11.38
N LEU A 135 -2.81 -9.45 11.99
CA LEU A 135 -3.97 -10.32 12.19
C LEU A 135 -4.77 -10.65 10.91
N ALA A 136 -4.11 -10.67 9.75
CA ALA A 136 -4.80 -10.91 8.48
C ALA A 136 -5.21 -12.37 8.28
N GLY A 137 -4.68 -13.28 9.11
CA GLY A 137 -4.85 -14.71 8.92
C GLY A 137 -4.12 -15.25 7.70
N PRO A 138 -4.24 -16.55 7.39
CA PRO A 138 -3.49 -17.16 6.28
C PRO A 138 -3.86 -16.54 4.94
N GLU A 139 -2.87 -16.08 4.17
CA GLU A 139 -2.99 -15.60 2.80
C GLU A 139 -2.23 -16.55 1.88
N ARG A 140 -2.98 -17.29 1.05
CA ARG A 140 -2.45 -18.38 0.22
C ARG A 140 -2.10 -17.95 -1.20
N ALA A 141 -2.87 -17.00 -1.76
CA ALA A 141 -2.54 -16.43 -3.06
C ALA A 141 -1.16 -15.80 -3.03
N LEU A 142 -0.40 -15.94 -4.12
CA LEU A 142 0.93 -15.35 -4.23
C LEU A 142 0.86 -13.81 -4.19
N PRO A 143 -0.01 -13.15 -4.99
CA PRO A 143 -0.20 -11.70 -4.87
C PRO A 143 -0.91 -11.36 -3.56
N ALA A 144 -0.29 -10.51 -2.76
CA ALA A 144 -0.86 -10.05 -1.51
C ALA A 144 -2.08 -9.14 -1.76
N THR A 145 -3.12 -9.30 -0.93
CA THR A 145 -4.35 -8.50 -0.98
C THR A 145 -4.79 -8.07 0.41
N LYS A 146 -5.35 -8.99 1.22
CA LYS A 146 -5.83 -8.69 2.57
C LYS A 146 -4.71 -8.34 3.56
N THR A 147 -3.52 -8.91 3.38
CA THR A 147 -2.36 -8.54 4.20
C THR A 147 -1.88 -7.13 3.92
N TYR A 148 -2.05 -6.62 2.68
CA TYR A 148 -1.77 -5.22 2.37
C TYR A 148 -2.69 -4.27 3.12
N THR A 149 -4.01 -4.43 3.01
CA THR A 149 -4.97 -3.56 3.70
C THR A 149 -4.87 -3.65 5.21
N ALA A 150 -4.60 -4.86 5.74
CA ALA A 150 -4.32 -5.04 7.16
C ALA A 150 -3.04 -4.30 7.60
N SER A 151 -1.99 -4.31 6.76
CA SER A 151 -0.76 -3.55 7.03
C SER A 151 -1.01 -2.04 7.02
N LEU A 152 -1.78 -1.53 6.04
CA LEU A 152 -2.15 -0.11 6.01
C LEU A 152 -2.86 0.30 7.30
N LEU A 153 -3.87 -0.47 7.72
CA LEU A 153 -4.62 -0.18 8.94
C LEU A 153 -3.74 -0.27 10.19
N ALA A 154 -2.91 -1.30 10.31
CA ALA A 154 -2.00 -1.45 11.44
C ALA A 154 -0.99 -0.30 11.54
N LEU A 155 -0.43 0.13 10.40
CA LEU A 155 0.49 1.26 10.31
C LEU A 155 -0.21 2.59 10.62
N TYR A 156 -1.45 2.79 10.18
CA TYR A 156 -2.25 3.94 10.57
C TYR A 156 -2.45 3.99 12.09
N LEU A 157 -2.93 2.89 12.69
CA LEU A 157 -3.14 2.81 14.14
C LEU A 157 -1.84 3.02 14.94
N PHE A 158 -0.73 2.53 14.42
CA PHE A 158 0.59 2.74 15.02
C PHE A 158 1.01 4.21 15.00
N VAL A 159 0.85 4.89 13.85
CA VAL A 159 1.20 6.32 13.74
C VAL A 159 0.26 7.20 14.58
N GLU A 160 -1.05 6.89 14.60
CA GLU A 160 -2.00 7.54 15.50
C GLU A 160 -1.56 7.38 16.97
N GLY A 161 -1.22 6.15 17.37
CA GLY A 161 -0.74 5.87 18.73
C GLY A 161 0.57 6.56 19.08
N LEU A 162 1.51 6.74 18.12
CA LEU A 162 2.73 7.52 18.32
C LEU A 162 2.41 9.00 18.62
N GLY A 163 1.37 9.54 17.99
CA GLY A 163 0.88 10.90 18.21
C GLY A 163 -0.08 11.04 19.41
N GLY A 164 -0.35 9.94 20.14
CA GLY A 164 -1.30 9.93 21.26
C GLY A 164 -2.78 9.82 20.85
N GLY A 165 -3.07 9.56 19.58
CA GLY A 165 -4.42 9.32 19.08
C GLY A 165 -4.91 7.89 19.35
N ASP A 166 -6.22 7.68 19.24
CA ASP A 166 -6.87 6.38 19.47
C ASP A 166 -7.20 5.60 18.18
N GLY A 167 -7.09 6.26 17.02
CA GLY A 167 -7.40 5.67 15.72
C GLY A 167 -8.89 5.43 15.48
N ALA A 168 -9.78 6.02 16.27
CA ALA A 168 -11.23 5.78 16.22
C ALA A 168 -11.85 6.07 14.84
N ALA A 169 -11.28 7.01 14.07
CA ALA A 169 -11.73 7.34 12.72
C ALA A 169 -11.71 6.14 11.76
N ALA A 170 -10.85 5.15 12.01
CA ALA A 170 -10.78 3.93 11.19
C ALA A 170 -11.98 2.99 11.37
N GLY A 171 -12.84 3.23 12.36
CA GLY A 171 -13.99 2.37 12.66
C GLY A 171 -14.99 2.21 11.52
N VAL A 172 -15.03 3.13 10.57
CA VAL A 172 -15.94 3.11 9.42
C VAL A 172 -15.45 2.21 8.27
N LEU A 173 -14.15 1.89 8.24
CA LEU A 173 -13.52 1.20 7.12
C LEU A 173 -14.13 -0.17 6.80
N PRO A 174 -14.44 -1.05 7.77
CA PRO A 174 -14.97 -2.37 7.46
C PRO A 174 -16.30 -2.33 6.69
N ASP A 175 -17.23 -1.45 7.09
CA ASP A 175 -18.54 -1.35 6.46
C ASP A 175 -18.46 -0.69 5.08
N LEU A 176 -17.58 0.28 4.91
CA LEU A 176 -17.29 0.86 3.60
C LEU A 176 -16.62 -0.15 2.66
N ALA A 177 -15.69 -0.95 3.17
CA ALA A 177 -15.06 -2.03 2.41
C ALA A 177 -16.09 -3.07 1.93
N GLU A 178 -17.07 -3.47 2.77
CA GLU A 178 -18.17 -4.34 2.35
C GLU A 178 -18.99 -3.72 1.21
N ARG A 179 -19.35 -2.45 1.32
CA ARG A 179 -20.11 -1.74 0.29
C ARG A 179 -19.35 -1.66 -1.05
N ILE A 180 -18.04 -1.44 -1.01
CA ILE A 180 -17.17 -1.43 -2.21
C ILE A 180 -17.14 -2.82 -2.84
N LEU A 181 -16.85 -3.85 -2.05
CA LEU A 181 -16.72 -5.23 -2.55
C LEU A 181 -18.05 -5.82 -3.05
N ALA A 182 -19.20 -5.36 -2.54
CA ALA A 182 -20.52 -5.71 -3.06
C ALA A 182 -20.73 -5.26 -4.52
N ARG A 183 -19.96 -4.28 -5.00
CA ARG A 183 -20.01 -3.75 -6.38
C ARG A 183 -19.01 -4.44 -7.33
N ARG A 184 -18.58 -5.65 -7.01
CA ARG A 184 -17.61 -6.41 -7.81
C ARG A 184 -18.01 -6.57 -9.29
N ASP A 185 -19.29 -6.77 -9.58
CA ASP A 185 -19.77 -6.96 -10.96
C ASP A 185 -19.60 -5.69 -11.83
N GLU A 186 -19.65 -4.51 -11.21
CA GLU A 186 -19.30 -3.25 -11.87
C GLU A 186 -17.82 -3.27 -12.29
N VAL A 187 -16.90 -3.64 -11.37
CA VAL A 187 -15.48 -3.74 -11.68
C VAL A 187 -15.21 -4.79 -12.77
N ARG A 188 -15.91 -5.94 -12.75
CA ARG A 188 -15.80 -6.96 -13.80
C ARG A 188 -16.15 -6.41 -15.18
N THR A 189 -17.23 -5.63 -15.27
CA THR A 189 -17.64 -4.97 -16.51
C THR A 189 -16.57 -4.02 -17.01
N LEU A 190 -16.02 -3.19 -16.11
CA LEU A 190 -14.95 -2.23 -16.41
C LEU A 190 -13.65 -2.92 -16.85
N ALA A 191 -13.30 -4.05 -16.21
CA ALA A 191 -12.07 -4.80 -16.49
C ALA A 191 -12.00 -5.30 -17.95
N SER A 192 -13.14 -5.63 -18.56
CA SER A 192 -13.21 -6.10 -19.95
C SER A 192 -12.59 -5.13 -20.94
N ARG A 193 -12.64 -3.81 -20.64
CA ARG A 193 -12.07 -2.73 -21.45
C ARG A 193 -10.54 -2.87 -21.57
N TYR A 194 -9.88 -3.41 -20.55
CA TYR A 194 -8.42 -3.47 -20.46
C TYR A 194 -7.82 -4.83 -20.82
N ARG A 195 -8.64 -5.76 -21.31
CA ARG A 195 -8.21 -7.11 -21.70
C ARG A 195 -7.02 -7.09 -22.68
N PHE A 196 -6.98 -6.14 -23.60
CA PHE A 196 -5.95 -6.04 -24.64
C PHE A 196 -4.92 -4.94 -24.35
N ALA A 197 -4.92 -4.35 -23.17
CA ALA A 197 -3.92 -3.36 -22.81
C ALA A 197 -2.52 -3.98 -22.79
N GLU A 198 -1.59 -3.37 -23.50
CA GLU A 198 -0.20 -3.81 -23.57
C GLU A 198 0.68 -3.13 -22.52
N ARG A 199 0.29 -1.97 -22.05
CA ARG A 199 0.93 -1.17 -21.00
C ARG A 199 -0.11 -0.32 -20.29
N MET A 200 0.20 0.11 -19.06
CA MET A 200 -0.62 1.03 -18.29
C MET A 200 0.24 2.02 -17.51
N VAL A 201 -0.26 3.22 -17.34
CA VAL A 201 0.30 4.20 -16.40
C VAL A 201 -0.69 4.36 -15.24
N ILE A 202 -0.17 4.40 -14.01
CA ILE A 202 -1.00 4.62 -12.83
C ILE A 202 -0.47 5.85 -12.11
N THR A 203 -1.36 6.71 -11.64
CA THR A 203 -0.96 7.95 -10.98
C THR A 203 -1.84 8.28 -9.79
N SER A 204 -1.27 8.95 -8.84
CA SER A 204 -1.95 9.55 -7.70
C SER A 204 -1.08 10.63 -7.06
N ARG A 205 -1.53 11.21 -5.95
CA ARG A 205 -0.79 12.20 -5.18
C ARG A 205 -1.02 12.00 -3.68
N GLY A 206 -0.02 12.37 -2.85
CA GLY A 206 -0.15 12.28 -1.40
C GLY A 206 -0.38 10.83 -0.94
N TYR A 207 -1.33 10.64 -0.05
CA TYR A 207 -1.65 9.32 0.53
C TYR A 207 -2.09 8.26 -0.49
N GLY A 208 -2.67 8.65 -1.63
CA GLY A 208 -3.07 7.71 -2.68
C GLY A 208 -1.90 7.20 -3.55
N TYR A 209 -0.70 7.81 -3.49
CA TYR A 209 0.43 7.37 -4.33
C TYR A 209 0.91 5.94 -4.02
N PRO A 210 1.01 5.50 -2.76
CA PRO A 210 1.26 4.09 -2.44
C PRO A 210 0.22 3.14 -3.05
N THR A 211 -1.06 3.53 -3.07
CA THR A 211 -2.14 2.77 -3.73
C THR A 211 -1.89 2.63 -5.24
N ALA A 212 -1.48 3.71 -5.90
CA ALA A 212 -1.13 3.67 -7.33
C ALA A 212 0.03 2.69 -7.60
N LYS A 213 1.06 2.69 -6.76
CA LYS A 213 2.19 1.75 -6.85
C LYS A 213 1.74 0.30 -6.63
N GLU A 214 0.88 0.06 -5.64
CA GLU A 214 0.37 -1.27 -5.35
C GLU A 214 -0.52 -1.80 -6.48
N ALA A 215 -1.38 -0.97 -7.05
CA ALA A 215 -2.20 -1.33 -8.21
C ALA A 215 -1.33 -1.71 -9.42
N ALA A 216 -0.27 -0.95 -9.69
CA ALA A 216 0.70 -1.27 -10.74
C ALA A 216 1.36 -2.62 -10.49
N LEU A 217 1.79 -2.88 -9.26
CA LEU A 217 2.40 -4.15 -8.86
C LEU A 217 1.43 -5.32 -9.09
N LYS A 218 0.18 -5.20 -8.66
CA LYS A 218 -0.84 -6.25 -8.86
C LYS A 218 -1.07 -6.56 -10.34
N LEU A 219 -1.17 -5.55 -11.20
CA LEU A 219 -1.31 -5.75 -12.66
C LEU A 219 -0.08 -6.44 -13.26
N MET A 220 1.13 -6.08 -12.83
CA MET A 220 2.36 -6.75 -13.28
C MET A 220 2.42 -8.21 -12.85
N GLU A 221 2.09 -8.50 -11.58
CA GLU A 221 2.15 -9.84 -11.01
C GLU A 221 1.13 -10.80 -11.62
N THR A 222 -0.10 -10.34 -11.85
CA THR A 222 -1.21 -11.22 -12.21
C THR A 222 -1.54 -11.21 -13.68
N SER A 223 -1.56 -10.03 -14.33
CA SER A 223 -1.94 -9.88 -15.76
C SER A 223 -0.74 -9.73 -16.68
N TYR A 224 0.49 -9.64 -16.14
CA TYR A 224 1.74 -9.41 -16.88
C TYR A 224 1.69 -8.15 -17.76
N ILE A 225 0.91 -7.17 -17.36
CA ILE A 225 0.86 -5.86 -18.02
C ILE A 225 1.96 -4.98 -17.43
N PRO A 226 2.92 -4.49 -18.23
CA PRO A 226 3.84 -3.47 -17.78
C PRO A 226 3.08 -2.24 -17.29
N ALA A 227 2.99 -2.08 -15.98
CA ALA A 227 2.29 -0.99 -15.33
C ALA A 227 3.27 -0.12 -14.55
N LEU A 228 3.32 1.18 -14.87
CA LEU A 228 4.24 2.12 -14.26
C LEU A 228 3.47 3.12 -13.40
N ALA A 229 3.85 3.22 -12.13
CA ALA A 229 3.24 4.15 -11.20
C ALA A 229 4.12 5.39 -10.97
N TYR A 230 3.52 6.56 -11.10
CA TYR A 230 4.16 7.85 -10.84
C TYR A 230 3.31 8.71 -9.90
N SER A 231 3.94 9.48 -9.03
CA SER A 231 3.24 10.60 -8.43
C SER A 231 2.84 11.60 -9.52
N GLY A 232 1.74 12.31 -9.35
CA GLY A 232 1.27 13.24 -10.37
C GLY A 232 2.33 14.28 -10.76
N ALA A 233 3.18 14.71 -9.80
CA ALA A 233 4.28 15.62 -10.12
C ALA A 233 5.34 14.95 -11.00
N ASP A 234 5.80 13.76 -10.61
CA ASP A 234 6.84 13.04 -11.35
C ASP A 234 6.37 12.64 -12.75
N LEU A 235 5.06 12.33 -12.91
CA LEU A 235 4.47 12.06 -14.21
C LEU A 235 4.67 13.24 -15.18
N LEU A 236 4.56 14.48 -14.69
CA LEU A 236 4.75 15.68 -15.50
C LEU A 236 6.24 15.96 -15.87
N HIS A 237 7.19 15.37 -15.15
CA HIS A 237 8.63 15.58 -15.34
C HIS A 237 9.26 14.54 -16.28
N GLY A 238 8.60 14.26 -17.42
CA GLY A 238 9.10 13.38 -18.47
C GLY A 238 8.17 12.23 -18.82
N PRO A 239 7.74 11.37 -17.88
CA PRO A 239 6.94 10.19 -18.18
C PRO A 239 5.61 10.47 -18.90
N LEU A 240 5.04 11.67 -18.77
CA LEU A 240 3.85 12.09 -19.52
C LEU A 240 4.01 11.94 -21.05
N ALA A 241 5.25 11.95 -21.57
CA ALA A 241 5.52 11.73 -22.98
C ALA A 241 5.10 10.33 -23.47
N MET A 242 5.04 9.34 -22.58
CA MET A 242 4.57 7.97 -22.90
C MET A 242 3.06 7.86 -23.05
N VAL A 243 2.31 8.85 -22.56
CA VAL A 243 0.85 8.81 -22.57
C VAL A 243 0.32 9.29 -23.91
N ASP A 244 -0.44 8.43 -24.54
CA ASP A 244 -1.16 8.67 -25.81
C ASP A 244 -2.64 8.23 -25.65
N ASN A 245 -3.39 8.27 -26.74
CA ASN A 245 -4.81 7.92 -26.76
C ASN A 245 -5.11 6.42 -26.74
N ILE A 246 -4.09 5.56 -26.76
CA ILE A 246 -4.22 4.09 -26.70
C ILE A 246 -3.68 3.49 -25.42
N SER A 247 -2.99 4.28 -24.61
CA SER A 247 -2.41 3.83 -23.33
C SER A 247 -3.36 4.16 -22.18
N PRO A 248 -3.98 3.15 -21.51
CA PRO A 248 -4.81 3.39 -20.36
C PRO A 248 -4.03 4.06 -19.22
N VAL A 249 -4.63 5.05 -18.60
CA VAL A 249 -4.12 5.70 -17.39
C VAL A 249 -5.13 5.49 -16.26
N ILE A 250 -4.70 4.84 -15.20
CA ILE A 250 -5.48 4.73 -13.95
C ILE A 250 -5.07 5.88 -13.04
N ALA A 251 -6.03 6.70 -12.64
CA ALA A 251 -5.84 7.76 -11.66
C ALA A 251 -6.57 7.41 -10.35
N VAL A 252 -5.82 7.27 -9.27
CA VAL A 252 -6.37 7.17 -7.92
C VAL A 252 -6.45 8.59 -7.38
N VAL A 253 -7.67 9.07 -7.16
CA VAL A 253 -7.94 10.45 -6.77
C VAL A 253 -8.48 10.47 -5.35
N PRO A 254 -7.65 10.80 -4.34
CA PRO A 254 -8.13 10.98 -2.99
C PRO A 254 -9.15 12.13 -2.88
N ASP A 255 -10.12 12.00 -1.98
CA ASP A 255 -10.99 13.09 -1.61
C ASP A 255 -10.31 13.96 -0.56
N GLY A 256 -9.56 14.97 -1.02
CA GLY A 256 -8.76 15.83 -0.19
C GLY A 256 -7.64 16.56 -0.94
N LYS A 257 -6.62 16.97 -0.21
CA LYS A 257 -5.48 17.76 -0.74
C LYS A 257 -4.69 17.04 -1.83
N GLY A 258 -4.55 15.72 -1.74
CA GLY A 258 -3.88 14.91 -2.75
C GLY A 258 -4.64 14.93 -4.07
N GLY A 259 -5.97 14.79 -4.03
CA GLY A 259 -6.83 14.89 -5.19
C GLY A 259 -6.83 16.28 -5.80
N GLU A 260 -6.93 17.34 -4.98
CA GLU A 260 -6.82 18.73 -5.44
C GLU A 260 -5.50 18.97 -6.19
N ALA A 261 -4.38 18.48 -5.64
CA ALA A 261 -3.06 18.60 -6.26
C ALA A 261 -2.91 17.73 -7.53
N LEU A 262 -3.76 16.71 -7.70
CA LEU A 262 -3.76 15.84 -8.88
C LEU A 262 -4.59 16.40 -10.03
N ARG A 263 -5.62 17.23 -9.79
CA ARG A 263 -6.53 17.77 -10.83
C ARG A 263 -5.82 18.38 -12.04
N PRO A 264 -4.78 19.22 -11.89
CA PRO A 264 -4.08 19.77 -13.05
C PRO A 264 -3.40 18.69 -13.91
N VAL A 265 -3.00 17.57 -13.30
CA VAL A 265 -2.44 16.42 -14.02
C VAL A 265 -3.54 15.72 -14.83
N LEU A 266 -4.73 15.53 -14.24
CA LEU A 266 -5.88 14.93 -14.92
C LEU A 266 -6.32 15.77 -16.14
N GLU A 267 -6.32 17.10 -16.00
CA GLU A 267 -6.62 18.02 -17.12
C GLU A 267 -5.62 17.83 -18.28
N ARG A 268 -4.32 17.71 -17.97
CA ARG A 268 -3.30 17.45 -19.00
C ARG A 268 -3.47 16.08 -19.66
N LEU A 269 -3.81 15.05 -18.88
CA LEU A 269 -4.09 13.72 -19.42
C LEU A 269 -5.30 13.73 -20.37
N ARG A 270 -6.40 14.39 -19.97
CA ARG A 270 -7.60 14.59 -20.82
C ARG A 270 -7.24 15.35 -22.09
N GLY A 271 -6.46 16.44 -21.98
CA GLY A 271 -6.00 17.23 -23.13
C GLY A 271 -5.14 16.47 -24.13
N ARG A 272 -4.54 15.34 -23.72
CA ARG A 272 -3.80 14.42 -24.61
C ARG A 272 -4.68 13.29 -25.16
N GLY A 273 -5.97 13.25 -24.81
CA GLY A 273 -6.89 12.19 -25.22
C GLY A 273 -6.62 10.83 -24.55
N ALA A 274 -5.97 10.82 -23.37
CA ALA A 274 -5.70 9.59 -22.65
C ALA A 274 -6.98 8.82 -22.29
N ASP A 275 -6.95 7.49 -22.39
CA ASP A 275 -8.02 6.62 -21.84
C ASP A 275 -7.92 6.60 -20.31
N LEU A 276 -8.62 7.53 -19.68
CA LEU A 276 -8.52 7.79 -18.25
C LEU A 276 -9.55 6.96 -17.46
N PHE A 277 -9.07 6.09 -16.60
CA PHE A 277 -9.86 5.39 -15.59
C PHE A 277 -9.64 6.03 -14.22
N VAL A 278 -10.70 6.46 -13.56
CA VAL A 278 -10.61 7.12 -12.24
C VAL A 278 -11.18 6.23 -11.15
N VAL A 279 -10.44 6.11 -10.05
CA VAL A 279 -10.92 5.60 -8.75
C VAL A 279 -10.90 6.75 -7.76
N GLY A 280 -12.06 7.17 -7.27
CA GLY A 280 -12.16 8.33 -6.38
C GLY A 280 -13.57 8.89 -6.27
N PRO A 281 -13.74 10.19 -5.95
CA PRO A 281 -15.05 10.83 -5.83
C PRO A 281 -15.87 10.76 -7.13
N ALA A 282 -17.19 10.66 -7.00
CA ALA A 282 -18.11 10.54 -8.13
C ALA A 282 -17.90 11.64 -9.17
N ALA A 283 -17.72 12.88 -8.74
CA ALA A 283 -17.51 14.03 -9.64
C ALA A 283 -16.26 13.88 -10.54
N GLU A 284 -15.20 13.25 -10.05
CA GLU A 284 -14.00 12.99 -10.85
C GLU A 284 -14.20 11.81 -11.82
N VAL A 285 -14.98 10.80 -11.40
CA VAL A 285 -15.33 9.64 -12.24
C VAL A 285 -16.20 10.06 -13.42
N GLU A 286 -17.16 10.97 -13.23
CA GLU A 286 -18.06 11.48 -14.29
C GLU A 286 -17.30 12.16 -15.43
N THR A 287 -16.11 12.67 -15.18
CA THR A 287 -15.28 13.37 -16.18
C THR A 287 -14.22 12.46 -16.84
N ALA A 288 -14.20 11.17 -16.48
CA ALA A 288 -13.25 10.18 -16.98
C ALA A 288 -13.85 9.33 -18.12
N SER A 289 -12.99 8.59 -18.83
CA SER A 289 -13.43 7.61 -19.85
C SER A 289 -14.15 6.41 -19.23
N ALA A 290 -13.74 6.05 -18.01
CA ALA A 290 -14.31 5.00 -17.16
C ALA A 290 -13.87 5.25 -15.70
N GLY A 291 -14.51 4.58 -14.74
CA GLY A 291 -14.05 4.71 -13.36
C GLY A 291 -14.93 3.98 -12.36
N PHE A 292 -14.52 4.06 -11.11
CA PHE A 292 -15.21 3.49 -9.97
C PHE A 292 -15.34 4.56 -8.86
N ALA A 293 -16.55 5.00 -8.61
CA ALA A 293 -16.83 6.00 -7.57
C ALA A 293 -16.74 5.36 -6.17
N LEU A 294 -15.92 5.94 -5.32
CA LEU A 294 -15.72 5.52 -3.93
C LEU A 294 -16.67 6.27 -2.98
N PRO A 295 -17.20 5.58 -1.95
CA PRO A 295 -17.98 6.22 -0.89
C PRO A 295 -17.03 6.80 0.18
N THR A 296 -16.32 7.89 -0.14
CA THR A 296 -15.31 8.50 0.74
C THR A 296 -15.80 9.73 1.50
N ASP A 297 -17.05 10.14 1.31
CA ASP A 297 -17.62 11.30 2.00
C ASP A 297 -17.42 11.22 3.51
N GLY A 298 -16.69 12.18 4.08
CA GLY A 298 -16.39 12.24 5.51
C GLY A 298 -15.31 11.26 6.00
N VAL A 299 -14.69 10.49 5.12
CA VAL A 299 -13.54 9.64 5.46
C VAL A 299 -12.26 10.47 5.39
N PRO A 300 -11.47 10.59 6.47
CA PRO A 300 -10.18 11.27 6.43
C PRO A 300 -9.30 10.78 5.28
N GLU A 301 -8.63 11.71 4.58
CA GLU A 301 -7.84 11.39 3.38
C GLU A 301 -6.80 10.30 3.64
N GLU A 302 -6.17 10.33 4.81
CA GLU A 302 -5.17 9.34 5.21
C GLU A 302 -5.72 7.90 5.36
N LEU A 303 -7.01 7.71 5.51
CA LEU A 303 -7.66 6.39 5.61
C LEU A 303 -8.14 5.87 4.26
N GLN A 304 -8.29 6.74 3.26
CA GLN A 304 -8.81 6.38 1.95
C GLN A 304 -7.98 5.32 1.21
N PRO A 305 -6.63 5.25 1.33
CA PRO A 305 -5.83 4.20 0.69
C PRO A 305 -6.29 2.76 1.00
N VAL A 306 -6.86 2.53 2.20
CA VAL A 306 -7.43 1.22 2.58
C VAL A 306 -8.65 0.86 1.72
N LEU A 307 -9.42 1.86 1.29
CA LEU A 307 -10.61 1.70 0.45
C LEU A 307 -10.27 1.77 -1.04
N GLU A 308 -9.37 2.66 -1.44
CA GLU A 308 -8.96 2.90 -2.82
C GLU A 308 -8.37 1.65 -3.48
N ILE A 309 -7.64 0.84 -2.73
CA ILE A 309 -7.00 -0.36 -3.27
C ILE A 309 -7.99 -1.49 -3.57
N LEU A 310 -9.17 -1.53 -2.93
CA LEU A 310 -10.13 -2.63 -3.07
C LEU A 310 -10.63 -2.80 -4.51
N PRO A 311 -11.17 -1.76 -5.19
CA PRO A 311 -11.57 -1.90 -6.58
C PRO A 311 -10.40 -2.16 -7.52
N LEU A 312 -9.18 -1.73 -7.17
CA LEU A 312 -7.98 -1.96 -7.98
C LEU A 312 -7.47 -3.41 -7.87
N GLN A 313 -7.58 -4.03 -6.69
CA GLN A 313 -7.32 -5.46 -6.53
C GLN A 313 -8.35 -6.31 -7.31
N LEU A 314 -9.63 -5.91 -7.26
CA LEU A 314 -10.66 -6.54 -8.08
C LEU A 314 -10.39 -6.33 -9.57
N LEU A 315 -9.99 -5.13 -10.00
CA LEU A 315 -9.65 -4.83 -11.39
C LEU A 315 -8.49 -5.71 -11.88
N ALA A 316 -7.41 -5.79 -11.11
CA ALA A 316 -6.26 -6.65 -11.46
C ALA A 316 -6.69 -8.12 -11.57
N TYR A 317 -7.51 -8.63 -10.64
CA TYR A 317 -8.06 -9.97 -10.68
C TYR A 317 -8.92 -10.20 -11.94
N GLU A 318 -9.89 -9.34 -12.21
CA GLU A 318 -10.84 -9.50 -13.33
C GLU A 318 -10.14 -9.32 -14.71
N VAL A 319 -9.15 -8.41 -14.81
CA VAL A 319 -8.32 -8.28 -16.02
C VAL A 319 -7.52 -9.57 -16.26
N THR A 320 -6.97 -10.16 -15.21
CA THR A 320 -6.23 -11.44 -15.30
C THR A 320 -7.11 -12.56 -15.84
N ILE A 321 -8.33 -12.70 -15.29
CA ILE A 321 -9.32 -13.69 -15.76
C ILE A 321 -9.71 -13.41 -17.22
N ALA A 322 -9.98 -12.14 -17.59
CA ALA A 322 -10.32 -11.75 -18.95
C ALA A 322 -9.22 -12.05 -19.97
N ARG A 323 -7.95 -12.08 -19.52
CA ARG A 323 -6.78 -12.47 -20.33
C ARG A 323 -6.54 -13.98 -20.37
N GLY A 324 -7.38 -14.80 -19.70
CA GLY A 324 -7.25 -16.26 -19.65
C GLY A 324 -6.08 -16.73 -18.77
N GLN A 325 -5.68 -15.95 -17.78
CA GLN A 325 -4.57 -16.27 -16.88
C GLN A 325 -5.09 -16.61 -15.48
N ASP A 326 -4.26 -17.31 -14.69
CA ASP A 326 -4.58 -17.70 -13.32
C ASP A 326 -3.98 -16.68 -12.33
N PRO A 327 -4.81 -15.90 -11.60
CA PRO A 327 -4.32 -14.92 -10.63
C PRO A 327 -3.72 -15.56 -9.38
N ASP A 328 -3.99 -16.86 -9.12
CA ASP A 328 -3.47 -17.55 -7.92
C ASP A 328 -2.12 -18.24 -8.17
N ALA A 329 -1.75 -18.45 -9.45
CA ALA A 329 -0.51 -19.10 -9.86
C ALA A 329 0.30 -18.25 -10.87
N PRO A 330 0.73 -17.03 -10.52
CA PRO A 330 1.52 -16.19 -11.41
C PRO A 330 2.89 -16.80 -11.71
N ARG A 331 3.39 -16.55 -12.93
CA ARG A 331 4.66 -17.11 -13.42
C ARG A 331 5.84 -16.64 -12.59
N ALA A 332 6.79 -17.54 -12.33
CA ALA A 332 8.10 -17.25 -11.73
C ALA A 332 8.05 -16.50 -10.39
N LEU A 333 6.93 -16.52 -9.68
CA LEU A 333 6.81 -15.96 -8.35
C LEU A 333 6.74 -17.09 -7.30
N ALA A 334 7.30 -16.79 -6.12
CA ALA A 334 7.19 -17.63 -4.94
C ALA A 334 6.63 -16.79 -3.77
N LYS A 335 5.92 -17.44 -2.82
CA LYS A 335 5.30 -16.72 -1.68
C LYS A 335 6.33 -16.05 -0.78
N VAL A 336 7.52 -16.63 -0.67
CA VAL A 336 8.67 -16.01 0.00
C VAL A 336 9.80 -15.92 -1.03
N THR A 337 10.29 -14.72 -1.27
CA THR A 337 11.43 -14.48 -2.14
C THR A 337 12.70 -14.47 -1.30
N GLU A 338 13.63 -15.37 -1.60
CA GLU A 338 14.94 -15.42 -0.98
C GLU A 338 15.86 -14.39 -1.68
N THR A 339 16.02 -13.22 -1.06
CA THR A 339 16.98 -12.19 -1.47
C THR A 339 18.14 -12.16 -0.47
N HIS A 340 19.37 -12.13 -0.99
CA HIS A 340 20.61 -12.11 -0.20
C HIS A 340 21.37 -10.80 -0.40
#